data_7edb5587a6ab9fde4c4fba4a2a970ef5
#
_entry.id   7edb5587a6ab9fde4c4fba4a2a970ef5
#
_cell.length_a   1.000
_cell.length_b   1.000
_cell.length_c   1.000
_cell.angle_alpha   90.00
_cell.angle_beta   90.00
_cell.angle_gamma   90.00
#
_symmetry.space_group_name_H-M   'P 1'
#
loop_
_entity.id
_entity.type
_entity.pdbx_description
1 polymer ?
#
loop_
_entity_poly.entity_id
_entity_poly.type
_entity_poly.pdbx_seq_one_letter_code
_entity_poly.pdbx_strand_id
1 'polypeptide(L)'
;AEFGGKAVYYQFNITDTDHAQELADKITAEQGPVSILVNNAGNHCKKFIWDMTVDDYKRVLDVHLVGAFALTKAFVPQMKEQGHGRIIFQASMTSYIGQPQVAGYSTAKAGYLGLIHTLTAELAEYGITVNAIAPGWIDTPMFHKATDNDPPRLAKIMGRIPAKSVGDPMDVGMCAAFLCSDAARYISGTCIPVDGGALIGF
;
A
#
# COMPACT_ATOMS: atom_id res chain seq x y z
N ALA A 1 -21.90 8.47 3.27
CA ALA A 1 -20.59 8.38 3.92
C ALA A 1 -20.65 9.05 5.29
N GLU A 2 -20.03 8.44 6.30
CA GLU A 2 -20.05 8.90 7.70
C GLU A 2 -19.51 10.34 7.87
N PHE A 3 -18.60 10.74 6.98
CA PHE A 3 -17.95 12.06 6.99
C PHE A 3 -18.49 13.01 5.90
N GLY A 4 -19.69 12.79 5.38
CA GLY A 4 -20.35 13.67 4.41
C GLY A 4 -19.88 13.54 2.96
N GLY A 5 -18.94 12.68 2.65
CA GLY A 5 -18.47 12.41 1.29
C GLY A 5 -19.42 11.45 0.52
N LYS A 6 -19.37 11.51 -0.81
CA LYS A 6 -20.01 10.52 -1.69
C LYS A 6 -19.06 9.31 -1.84
N ALA A 7 -19.55 8.10 -1.59
CA ALA A 7 -18.81 6.87 -1.85
C ALA A 7 -19.51 6.06 -2.95
N VAL A 8 -18.74 5.57 -3.91
CA VAL A 8 -19.19 4.69 -4.99
C VAL A 8 -18.33 3.45 -5.01
N TYR A 9 -18.92 2.30 -5.21
CA TYR A 9 -18.25 1.00 -5.24
C TYR A 9 -18.21 0.43 -6.66
N TYR A 10 -17.03 -0.04 -7.05
CA TYR A 10 -16.81 -0.80 -8.28
C TYR A 10 -16.15 -2.13 -7.94
N GLN A 11 -16.81 -3.23 -8.28
CA GLN A 11 -16.24 -4.56 -8.11
C GLN A 11 -15.19 -4.80 -9.20
N PHE A 12 -13.96 -5.12 -8.78
CA PHE A 12 -12.86 -5.42 -9.69
C PHE A 12 -11.88 -6.43 -9.07
N ASN A 13 -11.44 -7.38 -9.86
CA ASN A 13 -10.34 -8.26 -9.48
C ASN A 13 -9.02 -7.61 -9.92
N ILE A 14 -8.21 -7.17 -8.96
CA ILE A 14 -6.97 -6.45 -9.24
C ILE A 14 -5.96 -7.25 -10.09
N THR A 15 -6.07 -8.59 -10.13
CA THR A 15 -5.24 -9.44 -11.00
C THR A 15 -5.72 -9.50 -12.45
N ASP A 16 -6.87 -8.92 -12.73
CA ASP A 16 -7.39 -8.76 -14.09
C ASP A 16 -6.80 -7.49 -14.73
N THR A 17 -5.53 -7.56 -15.06
CA THR A 17 -4.75 -6.41 -15.53
C THR A 17 -5.17 -5.93 -16.92
N ASP A 18 -5.74 -6.82 -17.73
CA ASP A 18 -6.17 -6.51 -19.10
C ASP A 18 -7.37 -5.55 -19.12
N HIS A 19 -8.23 -5.60 -18.10
CA HIS A 19 -9.40 -4.72 -17.97
C HIS A 19 -9.18 -3.51 -17.03
N ALA A 20 -7.95 -3.28 -16.56
CA ALA A 20 -7.65 -2.14 -15.67
C ALA A 20 -7.98 -0.78 -16.32
N GLN A 21 -7.73 -0.62 -17.63
CA GLN A 21 -8.05 0.60 -18.38
C GLN A 21 -9.57 0.78 -18.50
N GLU A 22 -10.32 -0.25 -18.80
CA GLU A 22 -11.79 -0.19 -18.88
C GLU A 22 -12.41 0.26 -17.55
N LEU A 23 -11.87 -0.22 -16.42
CA LEU A 23 -12.28 0.24 -15.09
C LEU A 23 -11.99 1.72 -14.89
N ALA A 24 -10.78 2.17 -15.25
CA ALA A 24 -10.39 3.57 -15.11
C ALA A 24 -11.28 4.49 -15.96
N ASP A 25 -11.55 4.12 -17.20
CA ASP A 25 -12.42 4.85 -18.12
C ASP A 25 -13.85 4.95 -17.59
N LYS A 26 -14.39 3.83 -17.08
CA LYS A 26 -15.72 3.78 -16.47
C LYS A 26 -15.82 4.70 -15.25
N ILE A 27 -14.84 4.63 -14.34
CA ILE A 27 -14.81 5.49 -13.14
C ILE A 27 -14.75 6.97 -13.56
N THR A 28 -13.89 7.30 -14.52
CA THR A 28 -13.72 8.67 -15.00
C THR A 28 -15.00 9.20 -15.66
N ALA A 29 -15.69 8.39 -16.46
CA ALA A 29 -16.95 8.76 -17.10
C ALA A 29 -18.08 9.02 -16.09
N GLU A 30 -18.13 8.24 -15.02
CA GLU A 30 -19.22 8.30 -14.04
C GLU A 30 -18.96 9.28 -12.89
N GLN A 31 -17.69 9.48 -12.47
CA GLN A 31 -17.34 10.25 -11.28
C GLN A 31 -16.46 11.47 -11.58
N GLY A 32 -15.99 11.61 -12.79
CA GLY A 32 -14.98 12.62 -13.17
C GLY A 32 -13.54 12.10 -13.01
N PRO A 33 -12.56 12.93 -13.36
CA PRO A 33 -11.15 12.55 -13.35
C PRO A 33 -10.65 12.28 -11.92
N VAL A 34 -9.90 11.19 -11.78
CA VAL A 34 -9.32 10.74 -10.50
C VAL A 34 -7.98 11.47 -10.27
N SER A 35 -7.87 12.17 -9.17
CA SER A 35 -6.65 12.89 -8.76
C SER A 35 -5.85 12.18 -7.66
N ILE A 36 -6.45 11.22 -6.96
CA ILE A 36 -5.80 10.45 -5.88
C ILE A 36 -6.02 8.96 -6.11
N LEU A 37 -4.95 8.20 -6.15
CA LEU A 37 -4.97 6.73 -6.22
C LEU A 37 -4.25 6.13 -5.02
N VAL A 38 -4.96 5.31 -4.24
CA VAL A 38 -4.38 4.56 -3.12
C VAL A 38 -4.37 3.06 -3.45
N ASN A 39 -3.20 2.53 -3.74
CA ASN A 39 -2.97 1.11 -4.00
C ASN A 39 -2.89 0.35 -2.67
N ASN A 40 -4.02 -0.09 -2.14
CA ASN A 40 -4.15 -0.74 -0.84
C ASN A 40 -4.49 -2.23 -0.93
N ALA A 41 -5.03 -2.71 -2.06
CA ALA A 41 -5.41 -4.11 -2.22
C ALA A 41 -4.24 -5.06 -1.92
N GLY A 42 -4.55 -6.17 -1.26
CA GLY A 42 -3.51 -7.12 -0.89
C GLY A 42 -4.04 -8.45 -0.38
N ASN A 43 -3.17 -9.45 -0.42
CA ASN A 43 -3.41 -10.79 0.09
C ASN A 43 -2.18 -11.30 0.86
N HIS A 44 -2.32 -12.45 1.50
CA HIS A 44 -1.24 -13.12 2.20
C HIS A 44 -1.12 -14.59 1.79
N CYS A 45 0.13 -15.06 1.71
CA CYS A 45 0.45 -16.47 1.74
C CYS A 45 1.56 -16.70 2.77
N LYS A 46 1.23 -17.35 3.89
CA LYS A 46 2.17 -17.62 4.99
C LYS A 46 2.65 -19.07 4.90
N LYS A 47 3.82 -19.28 4.31
CA LYS A 47 4.50 -20.57 4.21
C LYS A 47 6.00 -20.37 4.37
N PHE A 48 6.70 -21.34 4.96
CA PHE A 48 8.16 -21.36 4.89
C PHE A 48 8.62 -21.56 3.44
N ILE A 49 9.85 -21.16 3.15
CA ILE A 49 10.40 -21.20 1.78
C ILE A 49 10.36 -22.62 1.18
N TRP A 50 10.56 -23.64 2.00
CA TRP A 50 10.54 -25.05 1.55
C TRP A 50 9.12 -25.59 1.31
N ASP A 51 8.07 -24.92 1.80
CA ASP A 51 6.65 -25.29 1.61
C ASP A 51 5.95 -24.35 0.60
N MET A 52 6.58 -23.24 0.23
CA MET A 52 5.99 -22.23 -0.67
C MET A 52 6.18 -22.67 -2.12
N THR A 53 5.09 -22.83 -2.86
CA THR A 53 5.17 -23.06 -4.29
C THR A 53 5.46 -21.78 -5.07
N VAL A 54 5.97 -21.91 -6.30
CA VAL A 54 6.15 -20.76 -7.19
C VAL A 54 4.81 -20.05 -7.47
N ASP A 55 3.72 -20.80 -7.56
CA ASP A 55 2.39 -20.24 -7.79
C ASP A 55 1.86 -19.47 -6.56
N ASP A 56 2.14 -19.94 -5.34
CA ASP A 56 1.86 -19.18 -4.11
C ASP A 56 2.59 -17.85 -4.12
N TYR A 57 3.85 -17.85 -4.52
CA TYR A 57 4.67 -16.65 -4.59
C TYR A 57 4.16 -15.68 -5.66
N LYS A 58 3.95 -16.16 -6.89
CA LYS A 58 3.40 -15.36 -8.00
C LYS A 58 2.06 -14.73 -7.66
N ARG A 59 1.12 -15.50 -7.09
CA ARG A 59 -0.20 -15.00 -6.72
C ARG A 59 -0.14 -13.81 -5.75
N VAL A 60 0.86 -13.75 -4.86
CA VAL A 60 1.06 -12.59 -3.99
C VAL A 60 1.61 -11.40 -4.78
N LEU A 61 2.60 -11.63 -5.65
CA LEU A 61 3.15 -10.57 -6.49
C LEU A 61 2.09 -10.00 -7.45
N ASP A 62 1.26 -10.85 -8.06
CA ASP A 62 0.22 -10.45 -9.00
C ASP A 62 -0.76 -9.47 -8.35
N VAL A 63 -1.22 -9.75 -7.13
CA VAL A 63 -2.13 -8.85 -6.42
C VAL A 63 -1.44 -7.55 -6.01
N HIS A 64 -0.26 -7.64 -5.38
CA HIS A 64 0.37 -6.47 -4.79
C HIS A 64 1.12 -5.61 -5.80
N LEU A 65 1.96 -6.21 -6.67
CA LEU A 65 2.81 -5.44 -7.58
C LEU A 65 2.17 -5.25 -8.95
N VAL A 66 1.80 -6.35 -9.61
CA VAL A 66 1.35 -6.30 -11.00
C VAL A 66 0.01 -5.59 -11.10
N GLY A 67 -0.94 -5.93 -10.23
CA GLY A 67 -2.25 -5.27 -10.21
C GLY A 67 -2.18 -3.79 -9.82
N ALA A 68 -1.40 -3.44 -8.80
CA ALA A 68 -1.20 -2.04 -8.42
C ALA A 68 -0.50 -1.23 -9.54
N PHE A 69 0.47 -1.83 -10.24
CA PHE A 69 1.09 -1.22 -11.41
C PHE A 69 0.07 -1.01 -12.54
N ALA A 70 -0.76 -2.01 -12.85
CA ALA A 70 -1.77 -1.92 -13.91
C ALA A 70 -2.78 -0.80 -13.64
N LEU A 71 -3.31 -0.69 -12.41
CA LEU A 71 -4.20 0.40 -12.04
C LEU A 71 -3.50 1.75 -12.08
N THR A 72 -2.27 1.84 -11.58
CA THR A 72 -1.50 3.08 -11.65
C THR A 72 -1.30 3.52 -13.10
N LYS A 73 -0.90 2.60 -13.99
CA LYS A 73 -0.75 2.86 -15.42
C LYS A 73 -2.05 3.37 -16.06
N ALA A 74 -3.19 2.81 -15.67
CA ALA A 74 -4.50 3.18 -16.21
C ALA A 74 -4.94 4.60 -15.80
N PHE A 75 -4.62 5.04 -14.57
CA PHE A 75 -5.02 6.36 -14.07
C PHE A 75 -4.00 7.48 -14.36
N VAL A 76 -2.73 7.17 -14.61
CA VAL A 76 -1.68 8.17 -14.87
C VAL A 76 -2.00 9.12 -16.03
N PRO A 77 -2.55 8.69 -17.19
CA PRO A 77 -2.83 9.62 -18.30
C PRO A 77 -3.72 10.79 -17.89
N GLN A 78 -4.83 10.54 -17.21
CA GLN A 78 -5.73 11.61 -16.77
C GLN A 78 -5.11 12.52 -15.69
N MET A 79 -4.24 12.00 -14.81
CA MET A 79 -3.52 12.81 -13.83
C MET A 79 -2.53 13.75 -14.55
N LYS A 80 -1.87 13.27 -15.62
CA LYS A 80 -0.99 14.11 -16.44
C LYS A 80 -1.76 15.23 -17.14
N GLU A 81 -2.93 14.94 -17.68
CA GLU A 81 -3.80 15.94 -18.30
C GLU A 81 -4.27 17.00 -17.31
N GLN A 82 -4.53 16.61 -16.07
CA GLN A 82 -4.89 17.53 -14.99
C GLN A 82 -3.70 18.37 -14.47
N GLY A 83 -2.45 17.98 -14.77
CA GLY A 83 -1.27 18.56 -14.14
C GLY A 83 -1.22 18.35 -12.61
N HIS A 84 -1.93 17.33 -12.12
CA HIS A 84 -2.07 17.05 -10.70
C HIS A 84 -2.36 15.56 -10.44
N GLY A 85 -1.68 14.96 -9.49
CA GLY A 85 -1.95 13.59 -9.06
C GLY A 85 -1.26 13.25 -7.74
N ARG A 86 -1.86 12.32 -7.00
CA ARG A 86 -1.31 11.74 -5.77
C ARG A 86 -1.44 10.24 -5.83
N ILE A 87 -0.33 9.53 -5.82
CA ILE A 87 -0.29 8.06 -5.90
C ILE A 87 0.35 7.54 -4.62
N ILE A 88 -0.38 6.71 -3.90
CA ILE A 88 0.07 6.10 -2.65
C ILE A 88 0.09 4.58 -2.81
N PHE A 89 1.20 3.96 -2.43
CA PHE A 89 1.32 2.52 -2.30
C PHE A 89 1.32 2.11 -0.83
N GLN A 90 0.47 1.17 -0.47
CA GLN A 90 0.45 0.56 0.86
C GLN A 90 1.57 -0.47 0.95
N ALA A 91 2.76 0.00 1.35
CA ALA A 91 3.93 -0.82 1.62
C ALA A 91 3.80 -1.58 2.97
N SER A 92 4.87 -1.85 3.64
CA SER A 92 4.93 -2.50 4.96
C SER A 92 6.30 -2.27 5.57
N MET A 93 6.43 -2.42 6.87
CA MET A 93 7.74 -2.53 7.49
C MET A 93 8.57 -3.69 6.90
N THR A 94 7.90 -4.72 6.33
CA THR A 94 8.59 -5.83 5.62
C THR A 94 9.21 -5.42 4.29
N SER A 95 9.02 -4.18 3.83
CA SER A 95 9.80 -3.59 2.74
C SER A 95 11.27 -3.37 3.12
N TYR A 96 11.57 -3.32 4.42
CA TYR A 96 12.88 -2.99 4.97
C TYR A 96 13.50 -4.14 5.79
N ILE A 97 12.64 -4.95 6.42
CA ILE A 97 13.10 -6.05 7.30
C ILE A 97 12.50 -7.39 6.89
N GLY A 98 13.25 -8.47 7.12
CA GLY A 98 12.77 -9.82 6.91
C GLY A 98 11.77 -10.26 7.98
N GLN A 99 10.73 -10.95 7.56
CA GLN A 99 9.80 -11.67 8.44
C GLN A 99 9.66 -13.10 7.91
N PRO A 100 9.76 -14.14 8.78
CA PRO A 100 9.57 -15.53 8.36
C PRO A 100 8.19 -15.77 7.72
N GLN A 101 8.13 -16.71 6.79
CA GLN A 101 6.91 -17.22 6.15
C GLN A 101 6.22 -16.26 5.16
N VAL A 102 6.75 -15.08 4.90
CA VAL A 102 6.09 -14.09 4.03
C VAL A 102 6.98 -13.64 2.86
N ALA A 103 7.74 -14.58 2.27
CA ALA A 103 8.68 -14.26 1.20
C ALA A 103 8.03 -13.47 0.04
N GLY A 104 6.92 -13.95 -0.52
CA GLY A 104 6.20 -13.24 -1.59
C GLY A 104 5.71 -11.86 -1.17
N TYR A 105 5.16 -11.76 0.03
CA TYR A 105 4.68 -10.48 0.57
C TYR A 105 5.81 -9.47 0.78
N SER A 106 6.90 -9.88 1.43
CA SER A 106 8.06 -9.00 1.64
C SER A 106 8.67 -8.54 0.33
N THR A 107 8.80 -9.45 -0.65
CA THR A 107 9.28 -9.10 -2.00
C THR A 107 8.36 -8.07 -2.66
N ALA A 108 7.03 -8.31 -2.63
CA ALA A 108 6.07 -7.39 -3.22
C ALA A 108 6.14 -6.00 -2.56
N LYS A 109 6.20 -5.96 -1.23
CA LYS A 109 6.26 -4.69 -0.48
C LYS A 109 7.59 -3.96 -0.65
N ALA A 110 8.70 -4.68 -0.77
CA ALA A 110 10.00 -4.11 -1.12
C ALA A 110 10.03 -3.59 -2.57
N GLY A 111 9.35 -4.27 -3.49
CA GLY A 111 9.23 -3.84 -4.89
C GLY A 111 8.59 -2.46 -5.06
N TYR A 112 7.73 -2.04 -4.15
CA TYR A 112 7.19 -0.68 -4.16
C TYR A 112 8.25 0.40 -4.01
N LEU A 113 9.38 0.13 -3.31
CA LEU A 113 10.46 1.12 -3.16
C LEU A 113 11.08 1.47 -4.53
N GLY A 114 11.36 0.46 -5.37
CA GLY A 114 11.82 0.70 -6.73
C GLY A 114 10.77 1.41 -7.58
N LEU A 115 9.50 1.00 -7.46
CA LEU A 115 8.39 1.56 -8.25
C LEU A 115 8.15 3.03 -7.93
N ILE A 116 8.10 3.43 -6.65
CA ILE A 116 7.91 4.84 -6.27
C ILE A 116 9.06 5.73 -6.75
N HIS A 117 10.30 5.25 -6.73
CA HIS A 117 11.45 6.02 -7.24
C HIS A 117 11.34 6.26 -8.74
N THR A 118 11.07 5.20 -9.52
CA THR A 118 10.94 5.30 -10.98
C THR A 118 9.76 6.19 -11.36
N LEU A 119 8.59 5.95 -10.78
CA LEU A 119 7.39 6.75 -11.09
C LEU A 119 7.54 8.22 -10.65
N THR A 120 8.25 8.50 -9.56
CA THR A 120 8.57 9.88 -9.19
C THR A 120 9.41 10.56 -10.26
N ALA A 121 10.46 9.89 -10.75
CA ALA A 121 11.32 10.45 -11.80
C ALA A 121 10.55 10.71 -13.12
N GLU A 122 9.58 9.87 -13.44
CA GLU A 122 8.79 9.97 -14.67
C GLU A 122 7.63 10.96 -14.57
N LEU A 123 7.07 11.20 -13.37
CA LEU A 123 5.77 11.87 -13.22
C LEU A 123 5.85 13.23 -12.50
N ALA A 124 6.97 13.57 -11.87
CA ALA A 124 7.08 14.79 -11.07
C ALA A 124 6.88 16.07 -11.91
N GLU A 125 7.34 16.09 -13.15
CA GLU A 125 7.15 17.23 -14.06
C GLU A 125 5.68 17.54 -14.38
N TYR A 126 4.79 16.54 -14.19
CA TYR A 126 3.34 16.68 -14.39
C TYR A 126 2.59 17.03 -13.09
N GLY A 127 3.27 17.45 -12.04
CA GLY A 127 2.64 17.78 -10.75
C GLY A 127 2.11 16.56 -9.98
N ILE A 128 2.56 15.36 -10.32
CA ILE A 128 2.15 14.10 -9.68
C ILE A 128 3.20 13.68 -8.65
N THR A 129 2.78 13.42 -7.42
CA THR A 129 3.64 12.83 -6.39
C THR A 129 3.33 11.35 -6.21
N VAL A 130 4.39 10.56 -5.99
CA VAL A 130 4.28 9.11 -5.81
C VAL A 130 5.01 8.72 -4.53
N ASN A 131 4.27 8.20 -3.54
CA ASN A 131 4.81 7.85 -2.24
C ASN A 131 4.31 6.48 -1.77
N ALA A 132 4.90 5.97 -0.72
CA ALA A 132 4.42 4.77 -0.03
C ALA A 132 4.31 5.02 1.48
N ILE A 133 3.45 4.24 2.12
CA ILE A 133 3.33 4.18 3.57
C ILE A 133 3.72 2.76 4.01
N ALA A 134 4.56 2.63 5.02
CA ALA A 134 5.01 1.35 5.56
C ALA A 134 4.47 1.16 6.99
N PRO A 135 3.24 0.62 7.15
CA PRO A 135 2.71 0.32 8.47
C PRO A 135 3.54 -0.73 9.20
N GLY A 136 3.64 -0.57 10.51
CA GLY A 136 4.06 -1.61 11.43
C GLY A 136 2.93 -2.56 11.80
N TRP A 137 2.79 -2.85 13.09
CA TRP A 137 1.65 -3.59 13.62
C TRP A 137 0.51 -2.62 13.93
N ILE A 138 -0.60 -2.82 13.25
CA ILE A 138 -1.80 -1.97 13.32
C ILE A 138 -2.94 -2.80 13.89
N ASP A 139 -3.74 -2.21 14.76
CA ASP A 139 -4.90 -2.81 15.39
C ASP A 139 -6.00 -3.09 14.36
N THR A 140 -6.04 -4.30 13.88
CA THR A 140 -6.93 -4.75 12.80
C THR A 140 -7.42 -6.16 13.08
N PRO A 141 -8.53 -6.61 12.47
CA PRO A 141 -8.96 -8.00 12.56
C PRO A 141 -7.87 -9.01 12.16
N MET A 142 -6.99 -8.63 11.23
CA MET A 142 -5.85 -9.46 10.83
C MET A 142 -4.80 -9.58 11.94
N PHE A 143 -4.53 -8.51 12.68
CA PHE A 143 -3.62 -8.50 13.82
C PHE A 143 -4.16 -9.39 14.92
N HIS A 144 -5.42 -9.20 15.32
CA HIS A 144 -6.11 -10.01 16.34
C HIS A 144 -6.12 -11.49 16.00
N LYS A 145 -6.49 -11.85 14.76
CA LYS A 145 -6.44 -13.24 14.29
C LYS A 145 -5.05 -13.87 14.45
N ALA A 146 -4.00 -13.07 14.41
CA ALA A 146 -2.63 -13.55 14.51
C ALA A 146 -2.08 -13.57 15.94
N THR A 147 -2.71 -12.90 16.90
CA THR A 147 -2.14 -12.64 18.24
C THR A 147 -3.01 -13.02 19.41
N ASP A 148 -4.35 -13.02 19.27
CA ASP A 148 -5.27 -13.24 20.41
C ASP A 148 -5.09 -14.61 21.08
N ASN A 149 -4.67 -15.62 20.32
CA ASN A 149 -4.41 -16.96 20.83
C ASN A 149 -2.89 -17.30 20.88
N ASP A 150 -2.01 -16.29 20.79
CA ASP A 150 -0.56 -16.47 20.79
C ASP A 150 0.12 -15.39 21.66
N PRO A 151 -0.02 -15.47 23.00
CA PRO A 151 0.60 -14.51 23.93
C PRO A 151 2.12 -14.34 23.76
N PRO A 152 2.92 -15.41 23.52
CA PRO A 152 4.35 -15.25 23.24
C PRO A 152 4.64 -14.39 22.01
N ARG A 153 3.84 -14.54 20.96
CA ARG A 153 3.95 -13.73 19.75
C ARG A 153 3.60 -12.29 20.01
N LEU A 154 2.51 -12.03 20.74
CA LEU A 154 2.12 -10.67 21.13
C LEU A 154 3.23 -10.00 21.95
N ALA A 155 3.76 -10.69 22.94
CA ALA A 155 4.87 -10.18 23.77
C ALA A 155 6.11 -9.84 22.93
N LYS A 156 6.46 -10.69 21.95
CA LYS A 156 7.57 -10.42 21.02
C LYS A 156 7.32 -9.18 20.16
N ILE A 157 6.09 -9.00 19.67
CA ILE A 157 5.69 -7.82 18.90
C ILE A 157 5.80 -6.57 19.76
N MET A 158 5.18 -6.58 20.93
CA MET A 158 5.17 -5.45 21.88
C MET A 158 6.59 -5.10 22.36
N GLY A 159 7.44 -6.12 22.54
CA GLY A 159 8.85 -5.92 22.90
C GLY A 159 9.64 -5.16 21.83
N ARG A 160 9.27 -5.32 20.55
CA ARG A 160 9.94 -4.67 19.43
C ARG A 160 9.49 -3.23 19.19
N ILE A 161 8.28 -2.85 19.60
CA ILE A 161 7.72 -1.52 19.34
C ILE A 161 8.18 -0.53 20.44
N PRO A 162 9.01 0.48 20.15
CA PRO A 162 9.40 1.49 21.14
C PRO A 162 8.21 2.22 21.76
N ALA A 163 7.17 2.52 20.98
CA ALA A 163 5.96 3.19 21.45
C ALA A 163 5.12 2.33 22.42
N LYS A 164 5.45 1.03 22.60
CA LYS A 164 4.76 0.08 23.50
C LYS A 164 3.26 -0.07 23.25
N SER A 165 2.81 0.27 22.06
CA SER A 165 1.45 0.09 21.58
C SER A 165 1.44 -0.27 20.10
N VAL A 166 0.42 -0.97 19.64
CA VAL A 166 0.12 -1.08 18.21
C VAL A 166 -0.51 0.23 17.72
N GLY A 167 -0.36 0.52 16.42
CA GLY A 167 -0.98 1.71 15.81
C GLY A 167 -2.47 1.50 15.56
N ASP A 168 -3.22 2.59 15.53
CA ASP A 168 -4.61 2.63 15.07
C ASP A 168 -4.64 2.68 13.53
N PRO A 169 -5.61 2.05 12.84
CA PRO A 169 -5.81 2.23 11.40
C PRO A 169 -5.87 3.70 10.96
N MET A 170 -6.38 4.58 11.83
CA MET A 170 -6.42 6.03 11.58
C MET A 170 -5.03 6.65 11.47
N ASP A 171 -4.01 6.14 12.17
CA ASP A 171 -2.63 6.64 12.05
C ASP A 171 -2.12 6.50 10.61
N VAL A 172 -2.43 5.37 9.97
CA VAL A 172 -2.12 5.13 8.56
C VAL A 172 -2.97 6.02 7.66
N GLY A 173 -4.27 6.15 7.96
CA GLY A 173 -5.20 6.99 7.22
C GLY A 173 -4.80 8.47 7.25
N MET A 174 -4.37 9.00 8.39
CA MET A 174 -3.92 10.38 8.52
C MET A 174 -2.61 10.64 7.77
N CYS A 175 -1.69 9.68 7.77
CA CYS A 175 -0.48 9.75 6.94
C CYS A 175 -0.84 9.79 5.44
N ALA A 176 -1.78 8.96 5.00
CA ALA A 176 -2.27 8.97 3.62
C ALA A 176 -2.92 10.32 3.27
N ALA A 177 -3.79 10.83 4.14
CA ALA A 177 -4.45 12.12 3.95
C ALA A 177 -3.43 13.28 3.84
N PHE A 178 -2.40 13.29 4.69
CA PHE A 178 -1.30 14.25 4.61
C PHE A 178 -0.56 14.16 3.27
N LEU A 179 -0.15 12.96 2.85
CA LEU A 179 0.58 12.76 1.60
C LEU A 179 -0.27 13.11 0.35
N CYS A 180 -1.59 13.00 0.45
CA CYS A 180 -2.53 13.37 -0.62
C CYS A 180 -2.86 14.87 -0.63
N SER A 181 -2.50 15.63 0.41
CA SER A 181 -2.78 17.05 0.52
C SER A 181 -1.71 17.93 -0.16
N ASP A 182 -2.03 19.22 -0.32
CA ASP A 182 -1.07 20.22 -0.82
C ASP A 182 0.07 20.50 0.16
N ALA A 183 -0.10 20.19 1.44
CA ALA A 183 0.97 20.28 2.43
C ALA A 183 2.16 19.35 2.08
N ALA A 184 1.90 18.26 1.38
CA ALA A 184 2.91 17.30 0.92
C ALA A 184 3.30 17.47 -0.56
N ARG A 185 2.97 18.58 -1.22
CA ARG A 185 3.18 18.77 -2.66
C ARG A 185 4.62 18.60 -3.15
N TYR A 186 5.59 18.73 -2.25
CA TYR A 186 7.02 18.58 -2.56
C TYR A 186 7.63 17.29 -1.99
N ILE A 187 6.78 16.38 -1.48
CA ILE A 187 7.17 15.07 -0.97
C ILE A 187 6.83 14.04 -2.04
N SER A 188 7.85 13.44 -2.67
CA SER A 188 7.69 12.39 -3.67
C SER A 188 8.86 11.42 -3.61
N GLY A 189 8.63 10.14 -3.92
CA GLY A 189 9.62 9.08 -3.90
C GLY A 189 9.97 8.58 -2.50
N THR A 190 9.18 8.89 -1.46
CA THR A 190 9.44 8.42 -0.10
C THR A 190 8.51 7.30 0.33
N CYS A 191 8.99 6.46 1.23
CA CYS A 191 8.18 5.47 1.94
C CYS A 191 8.23 5.78 3.44
N ILE A 192 7.11 6.23 3.99
CA ILE A 192 7.01 6.70 5.37
C ILE A 192 6.61 5.56 6.29
N PRO A 193 7.44 5.17 7.27
CA PRO A 193 7.04 4.23 8.32
C PRO A 193 5.97 4.84 9.23
N VAL A 194 4.91 4.06 9.50
CA VAL A 194 3.88 4.34 10.50
C VAL A 194 3.83 3.13 11.42
N ASP A 195 4.76 3.05 12.36
CA ASP A 195 5.12 1.78 13.02
C ASP A 195 5.50 1.89 14.50
N GLY A 196 5.32 3.06 15.11
CA GLY A 196 5.70 3.28 16.51
C GLY A 196 7.20 3.10 16.80
N GLY A 197 8.03 3.21 15.76
CA GLY A 197 9.49 3.02 15.83
C GLY A 197 9.95 1.57 15.67
N ALA A 198 9.06 0.64 15.28
CA ALA A 198 9.36 -0.79 15.21
C ALA A 198 10.47 -1.15 14.20
N LEU A 199 10.70 -0.35 13.16
CA LEU A 199 11.82 -0.53 12.23
C LEU A 199 13.16 -0.20 12.85
N ILE A 200 13.21 0.76 13.77
CA ILE A 200 14.45 1.27 14.40
C ILE A 200 14.68 0.60 15.76
N GLY A 201 13.61 0.13 16.42
CA GLY A 201 13.66 -0.49 17.74
C GLY A 201 14.52 -1.74 17.80
N PHE A 202 15.21 -1.93 18.93
CA PHE A 202 16.12 -3.04 19.29
C PHE A 202 15.62 -3.79 20.52
#